data_bf4a0320a43d642210990a96a5cd5090
#
_entry.id   bf4a0320a43d642210990a96a5cd5090
#
_cell.length_a   1.000
_cell.length_b   1.000
_cell.length_c   1.000
_cell.angle_alpha   90.00
_cell.angle_beta   90.00
_cell.angle_gamma   90.00
#
_symmetry.space_group_name_H-M   'P 1'
#
loop_
_entity.id
_entity.type
_entity.pdbx_description
1 polymer ?
#
loop_
_entity_poly.entity_id
_entity_poly.type
_entity_poly.pdbx_seq_one_letter_code
_entity_poly.pdbx_strand_id
1 'polypeptide(L)'
;CTRGCRFCAVGTVRTPPELDPEEPKELADAIKRMGLSYAVITVVNRDDLYDGGASHYKDCIQRVSETNPGVGLELLCSDLDGNLDSLEMLLEGLPLKVFAHNVECVPRLDSVVRDPRASFEQSLKILRYAKEIRPDIMTKTSLMVGLGETDEEISEAMEMVREAGVDMITLGQYLQPSIRHLPIDRFPEPESFADWDGTARELGFRAVA
;
A
#
# COMPACT_ATOMS: atom_id res chain seq x y z
N CYS A 1 4.77 3.93 -13.38
CA CYS A 1 4.07 2.68 -13.02
C CYS A 1 3.80 1.85 -14.26
N THR A 2 3.91 0.53 -14.17
CA THR A 2 3.61 -0.40 -15.29
C THR A 2 2.13 -0.79 -15.36
N ARG A 3 1.32 -0.44 -14.35
CA ARG A 3 -0.10 -0.78 -14.23
C ARG A 3 -1.02 0.40 -14.48
N GLY A 4 -2.22 0.11 -14.97
CA GLY A 4 -3.23 1.08 -15.37
C GLY A 4 -4.50 1.01 -14.53
N CYS A 5 -4.38 1.07 -13.19
CA CYS A 5 -5.54 1.10 -12.30
C CYS A 5 -6.41 2.33 -12.59
N ARG A 6 -7.72 2.12 -12.72
CA ARG A 6 -8.64 3.15 -13.20
C ARG A 6 -8.93 4.27 -12.20
N PHE A 7 -8.49 4.13 -10.95
CA PHE A 7 -8.60 5.16 -9.92
C PHE A 7 -7.35 6.06 -9.85
N CYS A 8 -6.21 5.61 -10.40
CA CYS A 8 -4.89 6.15 -10.10
C CYS A 8 -4.44 7.19 -11.14
N ALA A 9 -4.01 8.38 -10.68
CA ALA A 9 -3.48 9.44 -11.53
C ALA A 9 -1.99 9.27 -11.90
N VAL A 10 -1.31 8.27 -11.37
CA VAL A 10 0.09 7.99 -11.72
C VAL A 10 0.18 7.57 -13.19
N GLY A 11 1.10 8.18 -13.92
CA GLY A 11 1.30 7.89 -15.34
C GLY A 11 1.65 6.41 -15.58
N THR A 12 0.87 5.76 -16.44
CA THR A 12 1.15 4.39 -16.89
C THR A 12 2.13 4.42 -18.05
N VAL A 13 3.24 3.70 -17.90
CA VAL A 13 4.30 3.61 -18.92
C VAL A 13 4.65 2.15 -19.11
N ARG A 14 4.48 1.65 -20.35
CA ARG A 14 4.74 0.23 -20.67
C ARG A 14 6.23 -0.14 -20.55
N THR A 15 7.10 0.81 -20.84
CA THR A 15 8.56 0.66 -20.72
C THR A 15 9.07 1.85 -19.89
N PRO A 16 9.09 1.74 -18.56
CA PRO A 16 9.61 2.78 -17.70
C PRO A 16 11.11 3.03 -17.95
N PRO A 17 11.63 4.19 -17.56
CA PRO A 17 13.06 4.42 -17.58
C PRO A 17 13.79 3.45 -16.64
N GLU A 18 15.09 3.30 -16.84
CA GLU A 18 15.96 2.59 -15.91
C GLU A 18 15.86 3.18 -14.50
N LEU A 19 16.18 2.38 -13.51
CA LEU A 19 16.27 2.84 -12.11
C LEU A 19 17.39 3.87 -11.99
N ASP A 20 17.15 4.91 -11.24
CA ASP A 20 18.15 5.93 -10.95
C ASP A 20 19.05 5.46 -9.80
N PRO A 21 20.34 5.21 -10.02
CA PRO A 21 21.25 4.77 -8.97
C PRO A 21 21.48 5.82 -7.88
N GLU A 22 21.21 7.11 -8.15
CA GLU A 22 21.34 8.18 -7.15
C GLU A 22 20.09 8.36 -6.30
N GLU A 23 18.93 7.81 -6.70
CA GLU A 23 17.66 7.95 -5.98
C GLU A 23 17.75 7.57 -4.49
N PRO A 24 18.40 6.46 -4.07
CA PRO A 24 18.53 6.13 -2.65
C PRO A 24 19.22 7.24 -1.83
N LYS A 25 20.26 7.85 -2.41
CA LYS A 25 21.00 8.94 -1.76
C LYS A 25 20.18 10.23 -1.75
N GLU A 26 19.57 10.59 -2.87
CA GLU A 26 18.77 11.82 -2.99
C GLU A 26 17.57 11.80 -2.06
N LEU A 27 16.88 10.65 -1.95
CA LEU A 27 15.79 10.43 -1.01
C LEU A 27 16.25 10.61 0.44
N ALA A 28 17.35 10.00 0.82
CA ALA A 28 17.92 10.09 2.16
C ALA A 28 18.31 11.54 2.52
N ASP A 29 18.93 12.26 1.60
CA ASP A 29 19.30 13.66 1.76
C ASP A 29 18.07 14.58 1.83
N ALA A 30 17.01 14.27 1.10
CA ALA A 30 15.75 15.03 1.15
C ALA A 30 15.09 14.89 2.54
N ILE A 31 14.94 13.67 3.05
CA ILE A 31 14.40 13.39 4.38
C ILE A 31 15.20 14.12 5.46
N LYS A 32 16.54 14.10 5.34
CA LYS A 32 17.43 14.81 6.26
C LYS A 32 17.22 16.32 6.23
N ARG A 33 17.14 16.92 5.04
CA ARG A 33 16.89 18.38 4.91
C ARG A 33 15.53 18.80 5.47
N MET A 34 14.53 17.93 5.34
CA MET A 34 13.18 18.18 5.88
C MET A 34 13.10 17.98 7.41
N GLY A 35 14.09 17.36 8.03
CA GLY A 35 14.12 17.11 9.47
C GLY A 35 12.99 16.19 9.96
N LEU A 36 12.60 15.22 9.15
CA LEU A 36 11.46 14.34 9.46
C LEU A 36 11.82 13.36 10.58
N SER A 37 10.86 13.15 11.50
CA SER A 37 10.91 12.08 12.50
C SER A 37 10.23 10.78 12.04
N TYR A 38 9.39 10.87 10.99
CA TYR A 38 8.68 9.76 10.36
C TYR A 38 8.52 10.02 8.86
N ALA A 39 8.74 9.01 8.04
CA ALA A 39 8.58 9.10 6.59
C ALA A 39 7.85 7.88 6.04
N VAL A 40 6.86 8.14 5.17
CA VAL A 40 6.19 7.11 4.36
C VAL A 40 6.78 7.17 2.97
N ILE A 41 7.41 6.08 2.55
CA ILE A 41 7.99 5.93 1.21
C ILE A 41 7.01 5.11 0.39
N THR A 42 6.58 5.68 -0.73
CA THR A 42 5.63 5.04 -1.65
C THR A 42 6.32 4.66 -2.95
N VAL A 43 5.98 3.49 -3.47
CA VAL A 43 6.54 3.00 -4.73
C VAL A 43 5.44 2.77 -5.76
N VAL A 44 5.84 2.56 -7.00
CA VAL A 44 4.94 2.18 -8.10
C VAL A 44 5.22 0.73 -8.52
N ASN A 45 4.28 0.09 -9.22
CA ASN A 45 4.55 -1.23 -9.80
C ASN A 45 5.59 -1.12 -10.92
N ARG A 46 6.55 -2.05 -10.88
CA ARG A 46 7.64 -2.23 -11.84
C ARG A 46 7.65 -3.70 -12.33
N ASP A 47 6.52 -4.12 -12.96
CA ASP A 47 6.40 -5.48 -13.51
C ASP A 47 7.38 -5.76 -14.67
N ASP A 48 8.11 -4.73 -15.10
CA ASP A 48 9.21 -4.81 -16.06
C ASP A 48 10.52 -5.27 -15.44
N LEU A 49 10.64 -5.26 -14.11
CA LEU A 49 11.81 -5.71 -13.38
C LEU A 49 11.59 -7.11 -12.81
N TYR A 50 12.64 -7.91 -12.82
CA TYR A 50 12.62 -9.30 -12.36
C TYR A 50 12.08 -9.47 -10.92
N ASP A 51 12.44 -8.55 -10.03
CA ASP A 51 12.07 -8.54 -8.61
C ASP A 51 10.94 -7.54 -8.28
N GLY A 52 10.28 -6.98 -9.30
CA GLY A 52 9.27 -5.95 -9.11
C GLY A 52 9.80 -4.63 -8.55
N GLY A 53 11.13 -4.44 -8.50
CA GLY A 53 11.82 -3.29 -7.93
C GLY A 53 12.22 -3.44 -6.46
N ALA A 54 12.05 -4.63 -5.89
CA ALA A 54 12.30 -4.89 -4.46
C ALA A 54 13.72 -4.55 -4.01
N SER A 55 14.74 -4.89 -4.82
CA SER A 55 16.15 -4.56 -4.52
C SER A 55 16.36 -3.04 -4.39
N HIS A 56 15.80 -2.28 -5.33
CA HIS A 56 15.93 -0.83 -5.31
C HIS A 56 15.20 -0.20 -4.12
N TYR A 57 14.00 -0.70 -3.78
CA TYR A 57 13.28 -0.23 -2.60
C TYR A 57 14.05 -0.52 -1.31
N LYS A 58 14.68 -1.69 -1.24
CA LYS A 58 15.57 -2.06 -0.12
C LYS A 58 16.72 -1.08 0.02
N ASP A 59 17.41 -0.77 -1.08
CA ASP A 59 18.53 0.18 -1.09
C ASP A 59 18.08 1.59 -0.64
N CYS A 60 16.92 2.05 -1.10
CA CYS A 60 16.33 3.32 -0.66
C CYS A 60 16.10 3.36 0.86
N ILE A 61 15.42 2.35 1.40
CA ILE A 61 15.10 2.28 2.84
C ILE A 61 16.38 2.19 3.68
N GLN A 62 17.34 1.36 3.28
CA GLN A 62 18.62 1.22 3.98
C GLN A 62 19.37 2.54 4.01
N ARG A 63 19.52 3.19 2.85
CA ARG A 63 20.22 4.48 2.75
C ARG A 63 19.54 5.57 3.58
N VAL A 64 18.20 5.62 3.59
CA VAL A 64 17.45 6.57 4.44
C VAL A 64 17.76 6.32 5.90
N SER A 65 17.70 5.07 6.36
CA SER A 65 17.96 4.70 7.76
C SER A 65 19.39 5.03 8.21
N GLU A 66 20.38 4.73 7.36
CA GLU A 66 21.81 5.04 7.65
C GLU A 66 22.07 6.54 7.75
N THR A 67 21.44 7.33 6.88
CA THR A 67 21.64 8.78 6.80
C THR A 67 20.85 9.54 7.85
N ASN A 68 19.72 8.97 8.31
CA ASN A 68 18.77 9.59 9.23
C ASN A 68 18.48 8.66 10.42
N PRO A 69 19.45 8.42 11.32
CA PRO A 69 19.24 7.54 12.45
C PRO A 69 18.11 8.04 13.35
N GLY A 70 17.17 7.13 13.66
CA GLY A 70 16.03 7.43 14.52
C GLY A 70 14.74 7.84 13.77
N VAL A 71 14.79 8.05 12.45
CA VAL A 71 13.57 8.26 11.67
C VAL A 71 12.71 6.99 11.64
N GLY A 72 11.41 7.11 11.89
CA GLY A 72 10.46 6.02 11.69
C GLY A 72 10.17 5.83 10.20
N LEU A 73 10.24 4.60 9.69
CA LEU A 73 10.06 4.31 8.27
C LEU A 73 8.84 3.42 8.04
N GLU A 74 7.99 3.84 7.12
CA GLU A 74 6.89 3.08 6.56
C GLU A 74 7.15 2.91 5.05
N LEU A 75 6.98 1.69 4.55
CA LEU A 75 7.04 1.41 3.12
C LEU A 75 5.65 1.04 2.62
N LEU A 76 5.04 1.88 1.77
CA LEU A 76 3.86 1.54 1.00
C LEU A 76 4.33 0.88 -0.31
N CYS A 77 4.35 -0.45 -0.27
CA CYS A 77 4.89 -1.30 -1.32
C CYS A 77 3.85 -1.67 -2.39
N SER A 78 4.32 -1.99 -3.58
CA SER A 78 3.53 -2.70 -4.59
C SER A 78 3.30 -4.16 -4.16
N ASP A 79 2.49 -4.90 -4.92
CA ASP A 79 2.28 -6.33 -4.68
C ASP A 79 3.39 -7.24 -5.23
N LEU A 80 4.45 -6.65 -5.80
CA LEU A 80 5.59 -7.37 -6.41
C LEU A 80 5.16 -8.50 -7.36
N ASP A 81 4.01 -8.35 -8.03
CA ASP A 81 3.37 -9.37 -8.87
C ASP A 81 3.13 -10.71 -8.14
N GLY A 82 2.90 -10.65 -6.83
CA GLY A 82 2.70 -11.82 -5.97
C GLY A 82 3.96 -12.63 -5.66
N ASN A 83 5.16 -12.12 -6.00
CA ASN A 83 6.45 -12.77 -5.80
C ASN A 83 6.89 -12.68 -4.32
N LEU A 84 6.72 -13.78 -3.59
CA LEU A 84 7.05 -13.86 -2.17
C LEU A 84 8.57 -13.87 -1.91
N ASP A 85 9.37 -14.43 -2.81
CA ASP A 85 10.83 -14.43 -2.67
C ASP A 85 11.38 -12.99 -2.73
N SER A 86 10.83 -12.18 -3.63
CA SER A 86 11.15 -10.75 -3.71
C SER A 86 10.71 -9.98 -2.45
N LEU A 87 9.55 -10.33 -1.87
CA LEU A 87 9.08 -9.73 -0.63
C LEU A 87 9.97 -10.12 0.56
N GLU A 88 10.36 -11.38 0.67
CA GLU A 88 11.28 -11.86 1.71
C GLU A 88 12.62 -11.15 1.63
N MET A 89 13.23 -11.13 0.44
CA MET A 89 14.48 -10.41 0.19
C MET A 89 14.36 -8.92 0.54
N LEU A 90 13.25 -8.26 0.18
CA LEU A 90 12.99 -6.86 0.51
C LEU A 90 12.96 -6.64 2.01
N LEU A 91 12.19 -7.45 2.76
CA LEU A 91 11.94 -7.23 4.19
C LEU A 91 13.07 -7.70 5.11
N GLU A 92 13.98 -8.53 4.60
CA GLU A 92 15.10 -9.05 5.37
C GLU A 92 16.01 -7.93 5.90
N GLY A 93 16.08 -7.80 7.23
CA GLY A 93 16.96 -6.85 7.91
C GLY A 93 16.57 -5.36 7.78
N LEU A 94 15.48 -5.03 7.11
CA LEU A 94 15.06 -3.64 6.97
C LEU A 94 14.52 -3.06 8.28
N PRO A 95 14.92 -1.81 8.65
CA PRO A 95 14.50 -1.15 9.88
C PRO A 95 13.13 -0.44 9.72
N LEU A 96 12.13 -1.17 9.20
CA LEU A 96 10.78 -0.67 9.04
C LEU A 96 10.01 -0.68 10.37
N LYS A 97 9.14 0.31 10.54
CA LYS A 97 8.07 0.31 11.55
C LYS A 97 6.78 -0.26 10.99
N VAL A 98 6.49 0.06 9.73
CA VAL A 98 5.26 -0.35 9.04
C VAL A 98 5.58 -0.83 7.63
N PHE A 99 5.04 -1.98 7.28
CA PHE A 99 4.90 -2.42 5.90
C PHE A 99 3.45 -2.23 5.47
N ALA A 100 3.23 -1.45 4.43
CA ALA A 100 1.91 -1.16 3.91
C ALA A 100 1.76 -1.67 2.47
N HIS A 101 0.60 -2.21 2.16
CA HIS A 101 0.15 -2.52 0.81
C HIS A 101 -1.37 -2.38 0.74
N ASN A 102 -1.87 -1.61 -0.22
CA ASN A 102 -3.29 -1.30 -0.29
C ASN A 102 -4.10 -2.38 -1.02
N VAL A 103 -5.25 -2.77 -0.46
CA VAL A 103 -6.24 -3.59 -1.14
C VAL A 103 -7.09 -2.77 -2.13
N GLU A 104 -7.16 -1.48 -1.96
CA GLU A 104 -7.77 -0.42 -2.78
C GLU A 104 -9.30 -0.45 -2.83
N CYS A 105 -9.95 -1.57 -3.07
CA CYS A 105 -11.40 -1.71 -3.17
C CYS A 105 -11.86 -3.08 -2.66
N VAL A 106 -13.16 -3.26 -2.48
CA VAL A 106 -13.76 -4.57 -2.13
C VAL A 106 -13.55 -5.59 -3.26
N PRO A 107 -13.52 -6.92 -2.97
CA PRO A 107 -13.19 -7.97 -3.94
C PRO A 107 -14.02 -7.90 -5.24
N ARG A 108 -15.32 -7.65 -5.15
CA ARG A 108 -16.21 -7.56 -6.32
C ARG A 108 -15.79 -6.48 -7.33
N LEU A 109 -15.15 -5.43 -6.85
CA LEU A 109 -14.78 -4.27 -7.68
C LEU A 109 -13.37 -4.38 -8.30
N ASP A 110 -12.57 -5.39 -7.94
CA ASP A 110 -11.20 -5.55 -8.45
C ASP A 110 -11.09 -5.36 -9.97
N SER A 111 -11.88 -6.10 -10.72
CA SER A 111 -11.82 -6.10 -12.21
C SER A 111 -12.23 -4.77 -12.84
N VAL A 112 -12.95 -3.93 -12.09
CA VAL A 112 -13.42 -2.61 -12.56
C VAL A 112 -12.46 -1.50 -12.13
N VAL A 113 -11.87 -1.62 -10.95
CA VAL A 113 -11.10 -0.56 -10.28
C VAL A 113 -9.61 -0.70 -10.55
N ARG A 114 -9.08 -1.93 -10.48
CA ARG A 114 -7.64 -2.21 -10.51
C ARG A 114 -7.18 -2.72 -11.88
N ASP A 115 -5.88 -2.68 -12.10
CA ASP A 115 -5.24 -3.35 -13.25
C ASP A 115 -5.47 -4.87 -13.15
N PRO A 116 -5.70 -5.59 -14.26
CA PRO A 116 -5.96 -7.05 -14.25
C PRO A 116 -4.89 -7.91 -13.57
N ARG A 117 -3.67 -7.40 -13.36
CA ARG A 117 -2.58 -8.08 -12.65
C ARG A 117 -2.66 -7.91 -11.13
N ALA A 118 -3.53 -7.03 -10.65
CA ALA A 118 -3.75 -6.81 -9.22
C ALA A 118 -5.07 -7.48 -8.80
N SER A 119 -5.10 -8.02 -7.58
CA SER A 119 -6.34 -8.51 -6.98
C SER A 119 -6.32 -8.33 -5.46
N PHE A 120 -7.51 -8.32 -4.87
CA PHE A 120 -7.69 -8.28 -3.42
C PHE A 120 -7.00 -9.48 -2.75
N GLU A 121 -7.18 -10.66 -3.32
CA GLU A 121 -6.56 -11.89 -2.82
C GLU A 121 -5.03 -11.85 -2.88
N GLN A 122 -4.44 -11.36 -3.98
CA GLN A 122 -3.00 -11.17 -4.10
C GLN A 122 -2.48 -10.17 -3.07
N SER A 123 -3.22 -9.09 -2.84
CA SER A 123 -2.87 -8.09 -1.82
C SER A 123 -2.89 -8.69 -0.41
N LEU A 124 -3.90 -9.51 -0.08
CA LEU A 124 -3.95 -10.23 1.19
C LEU A 124 -2.81 -11.24 1.34
N LYS A 125 -2.45 -11.94 0.26
CA LYS A 125 -1.32 -12.88 0.24
C LYS A 125 -0.01 -12.17 0.63
N ILE A 126 0.26 -11.01 0.05
CA ILE A 126 1.46 -10.20 0.34
C ILE A 126 1.46 -9.73 1.80
N LEU A 127 0.35 -9.19 2.29
CA LEU A 127 0.23 -8.70 3.66
C LEU A 127 0.36 -9.82 4.71
N ARG A 128 -0.27 -10.97 4.46
CA ARG A 128 -0.17 -12.16 5.32
C ARG A 128 1.28 -12.65 5.41
N TYR A 129 1.92 -12.82 4.26
CA TYR A 129 3.30 -13.28 4.22
C TYR A 129 4.28 -12.28 4.87
N ALA A 130 4.10 -10.99 4.64
CA ALA A 130 4.89 -9.97 5.33
C ALA A 130 4.77 -10.09 6.85
N LYS A 131 3.54 -10.32 7.37
CA LYS A 131 3.30 -10.51 8.80
C LYS A 131 3.91 -11.80 9.35
N GLU A 132 3.91 -12.88 8.56
CA GLU A 132 4.52 -14.16 8.94
C GLU A 132 6.03 -14.04 9.11
N ILE A 133 6.73 -13.44 8.13
CA ILE A 133 8.20 -13.35 8.15
C ILE A 133 8.73 -12.20 9.01
N ARG A 134 7.91 -11.16 9.27
CA ARG A 134 8.25 -9.98 10.09
C ARG A 134 7.14 -9.67 11.09
N PRO A 135 6.94 -10.54 12.11
CA PRO A 135 5.92 -10.31 13.14
C PRO A 135 6.20 -9.08 14.03
N ASP A 136 7.43 -8.59 14.00
CA ASP A 136 7.91 -7.41 14.75
C ASP A 136 7.45 -6.08 14.17
N ILE A 137 7.09 -6.01 12.88
CA ILE A 137 6.60 -4.79 12.25
C ILE A 137 5.07 -4.77 12.18
N MET A 138 4.52 -3.55 12.08
CA MET A 138 3.10 -3.39 11.81
C MET A 138 2.80 -3.58 10.33
N THR A 139 1.68 -4.23 10.01
CA THR A 139 1.17 -4.30 8.65
C THR A 139 -0.02 -3.36 8.49
N LYS A 140 -0.12 -2.69 7.34
CA LYS A 140 -1.14 -1.68 7.06
C LYS A 140 -1.72 -1.84 5.68
N THR A 141 -3.02 -1.55 5.54
CA THR A 141 -3.70 -1.46 4.25
C THR A 141 -4.63 -0.26 4.18
N SER A 142 -5.12 0.03 2.98
CA SER A 142 -6.13 1.05 2.73
C SER A 142 -7.22 0.53 1.81
N LEU A 143 -8.45 0.94 2.08
CA LEU A 143 -9.65 0.70 1.28
C LEU A 143 -10.25 2.05 0.89
N MET A 144 -10.45 2.28 -0.40
CA MET A 144 -11.19 3.41 -0.92
C MET A 144 -12.69 3.09 -0.91
N VAL A 145 -13.50 4.09 -0.59
CA VAL A 145 -14.97 4.00 -0.58
C VAL A 145 -15.58 5.02 -1.53
N GLY A 146 -16.78 4.72 -2.04
CA GLY A 146 -17.47 5.56 -3.03
C GLY A 146 -17.25 5.12 -4.47
N LEU A 147 -16.88 3.85 -4.69
CA LEU A 147 -16.66 3.23 -6.01
C LEU A 147 -17.81 2.30 -6.43
N GLY A 148 -18.89 2.18 -5.61
CA GLY A 148 -20.06 1.33 -5.86
C GLY A 148 -20.13 0.07 -4.99
N GLU A 149 -19.34 0.01 -3.94
CA GLU A 149 -19.44 -1.00 -2.87
C GLU A 149 -20.63 -0.74 -1.97
N THR A 150 -21.14 -1.78 -1.29
CA THR A 150 -22.10 -1.67 -0.20
C THR A 150 -21.41 -1.62 1.15
N ASP A 151 -22.13 -1.23 2.21
CA ASP A 151 -21.57 -1.18 3.57
C ASP A 151 -21.28 -2.60 4.11
N GLU A 152 -22.07 -3.58 3.68
CA GLU A 152 -21.84 -5.00 3.99
C GLU A 152 -20.52 -5.48 3.34
N GLU A 153 -20.28 -5.14 2.08
CA GLU A 153 -19.03 -5.49 1.38
C GLU A 153 -17.79 -4.83 2.01
N ILE A 154 -17.93 -3.62 2.55
CA ILE A 154 -16.85 -2.94 3.29
C ILE A 154 -16.55 -3.75 4.57
N SER A 155 -17.59 -4.14 5.31
CA SER A 155 -17.45 -4.93 6.54
C SER A 155 -16.80 -6.29 6.27
N GLU A 156 -17.27 -7.02 5.25
CA GLU A 156 -16.69 -8.29 4.81
C GLU A 156 -15.20 -8.13 4.38
N ALA A 157 -14.88 -7.07 3.66
CA ALA A 157 -13.50 -6.78 3.27
C ALA A 157 -12.61 -6.50 4.49
N MET A 158 -13.12 -5.78 5.50
CA MET A 158 -12.39 -5.55 6.77
C MET A 158 -12.13 -6.86 7.52
N GLU A 159 -13.13 -7.77 7.58
CA GLU A 159 -12.97 -9.11 8.19
C GLU A 159 -11.86 -9.89 7.48
N MET A 160 -11.89 -10.00 6.14
CA MET A 160 -10.87 -10.68 5.35
C MET A 160 -9.46 -10.10 5.56
N VAL A 161 -9.36 -8.77 5.62
CA VAL A 161 -8.10 -8.06 5.90
C VAL A 161 -7.60 -8.40 7.30
N ARG A 162 -8.48 -8.42 8.30
CA ARG A 162 -8.09 -8.74 9.68
C ARG A 162 -7.68 -10.20 9.84
N GLU A 163 -8.37 -11.14 9.17
CA GLU A 163 -8.00 -12.56 9.12
C GLU A 163 -6.63 -12.79 8.47
N ALA A 164 -6.23 -11.93 7.54
CA ALA A 164 -4.88 -11.93 6.97
C ALA A 164 -3.80 -11.42 7.95
N GLY A 165 -4.16 -11.03 9.18
CA GLY A 165 -3.24 -10.59 10.22
C GLY A 165 -2.83 -9.12 10.12
N VAL A 166 -3.53 -8.31 9.32
CA VAL A 166 -3.22 -6.88 9.16
C VAL A 166 -3.53 -6.12 10.46
N ASP A 167 -2.59 -5.28 10.88
CA ASP A 167 -2.69 -4.52 12.14
C ASP A 167 -3.47 -3.21 12.01
N MET A 168 -3.36 -2.55 10.86
CA MET A 168 -3.88 -1.19 10.65
C MET A 168 -4.68 -1.11 9.34
N ILE A 169 -5.80 -0.39 9.38
CA ILE A 169 -6.60 -0.10 8.20
C ILE A 169 -6.92 1.39 8.10
N THR A 170 -6.90 1.92 6.87
CA THR A 170 -7.40 3.26 6.55
C THR A 170 -8.57 3.14 5.58
N LEU A 171 -9.63 3.92 5.83
CA LEU A 171 -10.80 4.02 4.97
C LEU A 171 -10.87 5.46 4.44
N GLY A 172 -10.83 5.62 3.12
CA GLY A 172 -10.78 6.94 2.52
C GLY A 172 -11.76 7.11 1.38
N GLN A 173 -12.42 8.27 1.31
CA GLN A 173 -13.25 8.63 0.17
C GLN A 173 -12.42 8.64 -1.11
N TYR A 174 -12.87 7.89 -2.12
CA TYR A 174 -12.33 8.01 -3.46
C TYR A 174 -12.65 9.40 -4.04
N LEU A 175 -11.62 10.07 -4.54
CA LEU A 175 -11.76 11.33 -5.27
C LEU A 175 -11.30 11.12 -6.71
N GLN A 176 -12.18 11.37 -7.67
CA GLN A 176 -11.89 11.19 -9.09
C GLN A 176 -10.79 12.17 -9.57
N PRO A 177 -9.61 11.68 -9.97
CA PRO A 177 -8.51 12.58 -10.33
C PRO A 177 -8.76 13.36 -11.62
N SER A 178 -9.49 12.78 -12.58
CA SER A 178 -9.92 13.44 -13.82
C SER A 178 -11.12 12.71 -14.43
N ILE A 179 -11.77 13.32 -15.39
CA ILE A 179 -12.93 12.74 -16.10
C ILE A 179 -12.64 11.39 -16.80
N ARG A 180 -11.36 11.03 -16.96
CA ARG A 180 -10.92 9.75 -17.57
C ARG A 180 -10.87 8.61 -16.57
N HIS A 181 -10.85 8.91 -15.27
CA HIS A 181 -10.83 7.93 -14.20
C HIS A 181 -12.26 7.48 -13.85
N LEU A 182 -12.37 6.46 -13.00
CA LEU A 182 -13.67 6.00 -12.55
C LEU A 182 -14.48 7.16 -11.95
N PRO A 183 -15.78 7.30 -12.29
CA PRO A 183 -16.62 8.26 -11.62
C PRO A 183 -16.82 7.87 -10.16
N ILE A 184 -17.07 8.88 -9.33
CA ILE A 184 -17.50 8.66 -7.95
C ILE A 184 -18.95 8.15 -8.01
N ASP A 185 -19.23 7.03 -7.33
CA ASP A 185 -20.57 6.47 -7.23
C ASP A 185 -21.38 7.15 -6.12
N ARG A 186 -20.76 7.29 -4.94
CA ARG A 186 -21.37 7.96 -3.79
C ARG A 186 -20.33 8.71 -2.96
N PHE A 187 -20.82 9.66 -2.17
CA PHE A 187 -20.08 10.26 -1.06
C PHE A 187 -20.71 9.77 0.24
N PRO A 188 -20.13 8.81 0.94
CA PRO A 188 -20.59 8.41 2.26
C PRO A 188 -20.61 9.60 3.23
N GLU A 189 -21.62 9.63 4.09
CA GLU A 189 -21.72 10.64 5.14
C GLU A 189 -20.61 10.43 6.19
N PRO A 190 -20.17 11.50 6.88
CA PRO A 190 -19.16 11.38 7.94
C PRO A 190 -19.48 10.33 9.02
N GLU A 191 -20.76 10.14 9.31
CA GLU A 191 -21.27 9.15 10.25
C GLU A 191 -20.94 7.74 9.82
N SER A 192 -20.97 7.43 8.52
CA SER A 192 -20.62 6.11 7.99
C SER A 192 -19.16 5.77 8.29
N PHE A 193 -18.24 6.74 8.21
CA PHE A 193 -16.84 6.53 8.58
C PHE A 193 -16.67 6.25 10.08
N ALA A 194 -17.49 6.88 10.93
CA ALA A 194 -17.48 6.59 12.37
C ALA A 194 -17.98 5.17 12.67
N ASP A 195 -19.01 4.72 11.96
CA ASP A 195 -19.54 3.35 12.09
C ASP A 195 -18.50 2.29 11.63
N TRP A 196 -17.83 2.53 10.49
CA TRP A 196 -16.76 1.66 10.01
C TRP A 196 -15.52 1.67 10.94
N ASP A 197 -15.16 2.82 11.52
CA ASP A 197 -14.10 2.88 12.55
C ASP A 197 -14.49 2.00 13.76
N GLY A 198 -15.73 2.08 14.23
CA GLY A 198 -16.24 1.24 15.28
C GLY A 198 -16.13 -0.25 14.93
N THR A 199 -16.63 -0.66 13.79
CA THR A 199 -16.56 -2.03 13.27
C THR A 199 -15.10 -2.52 13.18
N ALA A 200 -14.21 -1.72 12.62
CA ALA A 200 -12.80 -2.10 12.50
C ALA A 200 -12.13 -2.30 13.88
N ARG A 201 -12.47 -1.45 14.86
CA ARG A 201 -11.97 -1.63 16.25
C ARG A 201 -12.51 -2.88 16.92
N GLU A 202 -13.78 -3.22 16.70
CA GLU A 202 -14.39 -4.45 17.19
C GLU A 202 -13.74 -5.70 16.57
N LEU A 203 -13.36 -5.64 15.30
CA LEU A 203 -12.58 -6.68 14.62
C LEU A 203 -11.14 -6.82 15.16
N GLY A 204 -10.66 -5.86 15.94
CA GLY A 204 -9.36 -5.90 16.60
C GLY A 204 -8.21 -5.31 15.79
N PHE A 205 -8.48 -4.38 14.87
CA PHE A 205 -7.42 -3.56 14.29
C PHE A 205 -6.77 -2.68 15.37
N ARG A 206 -5.44 -2.59 15.34
CA ARG A 206 -4.66 -1.81 16.32
C ARG A 206 -4.74 -0.31 16.09
N ALA A 207 -4.95 0.10 14.83
CA ALA A 207 -5.19 1.47 14.45
C ALA A 207 -6.14 1.53 13.24
N VAL A 208 -7.01 2.54 13.24
CA VAL A 208 -7.99 2.83 12.20
C VAL A 208 -7.91 4.33 11.90
N ALA A 209 -7.98 4.73 10.63
CA ALA A 209 -7.98 6.12 10.19
C ALA A 209 -8.84 6.31 8.95
#